data_e68220ccd1514b1b002e8ed3a37a8b8b
#
_entry.id   e68220ccd1514b1b002e8ed3a37a8b8b
#
_cell.length_a   1.000
_cell.length_b   1.000
_cell.length_c   1.000
_cell.angle_alpha   90.00
_cell.angle_beta   90.00
_cell.angle_gamma   90.00
#
_symmetry.space_group_name_H-M   'P 1'
#
loop_
_entity.id
_entity.type
_entity.pdbx_description
1 polymer ?
#
loop_
_entity_poly.entity_id
_entity_poly.type
_entity_poly.pdbx_seq_one_letter_code
_entity_poly.pdbx_strand_id
1 'polypeptide(L)'
;MTAVLVEAGPDAGAIWHFGEPNQEQRALATGSAWADLSHRAVLSVTGADRLSWLHSLTTQDVEKLTPGLWVSSLILDPTGHIAHQFFLVDDGTTTWIHTEKEKLPELLAFLEKMKFMLRVEVQDRTNQYAVLRAPGVADGLGGPYALVTYDELDEMKSAFNKSHTQVGTWALEAERVAAGRARILFETDHKSIPNELGFLNNAVHMKKGCYPGQETVAKVFNLGQPPRRLTLLHLDGSAIVMPNTGDKVMLVEKEVGFIGTVARHYELGPIALAVIKRNVPLEATLTSGDVSASQELID
;
A
#
# COMPACT_ATOMS: atom_id res chain seq x y z
N MET A 1 -19.60 -7.93 19.10
CA MET A 1 -18.42 -8.79 18.83
C MET A 1 -17.19 -8.09 19.43
N THR A 2 -16.25 -8.83 19.99
CA THR A 2 -15.05 -8.23 20.59
C THR A 2 -14.02 -8.06 19.49
N ALA A 3 -13.48 -6.84 19.32
CA ALA A 3 -12.41 -6.57 18.37
C ALA A 3 -11.11 -7.23 18.86
N VAL A 4 -10.40 -7.90 17.96
CA VAL A 4 -9.03 -8.38 18.16
C VAL A 4 -8.09 -7.39 17.52
N LEU A 5 -7.04 -6.99 18.20
CA LEU A 5 -6.09 -5.99 17.72
C LEU A 5 -4.84 -6.67 17.13
N VAL A 6 -4.20 -5.98 16.20
CA VAL A 6 -2.87 -6.35 15.70
C VAL A 6 -1.84 -6.07 16.79
N GLU A 7 -1.04 -7.07 17.15
CA GLU A 7 -0.11 -6.99 18.27
C GLU A 7 1.21 -6.30 17.89
N ALA A 8 1.67 -6.45 16.65
CA ALA A 8 2.98 -5.96 16.22
C ALA A 8 3.02 -5.60 14.73
N GLY A 9 4.08 -4.91 14.32
CA GLY A 9 4.30 -4.50 12.92
C GLY A 9 3.62 -3.18 12.57
N PRO A 10 3.58 -2.82 11.27
CA PRO A 10 3.08 -1.52 10.80
C PRO A 10 1.62 -1.22 11.15
N ASP A 11 0.81 -2.25 11.34
CA ASP A 11 -0.60 -2.12 11.73
C ASP A 11 -0.84 -2.30 13.25
N ALA A 12 0.21 -2.29 14.07
CA ALA A 12 0.08 -2.48 15.51
C ALA A 12 -0.95 -1.52 16.14
N GLY A 13 -1.87 -2.07 16.92
CA GLY A 13 -2.97 -1.35 17.54
C GLY A 13 -4.22 -1.17 16.66
N ALA A 14 -4.14 -1.45 15.36
CA ALA A 14 -5.32 -1.50 14.51
C ALA A 14 -6.20 -2.71 14.83
N ILE A 15 -7.49 -2.62 14.46
CA ILE A 15 -8.38 -3.78 14.57
C ILE A 15 -7.97 -4.82 13.52
N TRP A 16 -7.64 -6.03 13.99
CA TRP A 16 -7.29 -7.14 13.11
C TRP A 16 -8.56 -7.80 12.53
N HIS A 17 -9.52 -8.18 13.40
CA HIS A 17 -10.84 -8.70 13.01
C HIS A 17 -11.84 -8.60 14.17
N PHE A 18 -13.13 -8.83 13.88
CA PHE A 18 -14.23 -8.85 14.86
C PHE A 18 -14.70 -10.28 15.20
N GLY A 19 -13.88 -11.31 14.92
CA GLY A 19 -14.17 -12.71 15.23
C GLY A 19 -14.61 -13.53 14.02
N GLU A 20 -15.05 -12.91 12.93
CA GLU A 20 -15.57 -13.60 11.74
C GLU A 20 -14.82 -13.17 10.45
N PRO A 21 -13.50 -13.40 10.35
CA PRO A 21 -12.68 -12.83 9.27
C PRO A 21 -13.15 -13.19 7.86
N ASN A 22 -13.74 -14.38 7.66
CA ASN A 22 -14.29 -14.76 6.35
C ASN A 22 -15.57 -13.97 5.99
N GLN A 23 -16.41 -13.66 6.96
CA GLN A 23 -17.62 -12.85 6.73
C GLN A 23 -17.21 -11.39 6.46
N GLU A 24 -16.22 -10.88 7.19
CA GLU A 24 -15.65 -9.55 6.97
C GLU A 24 -15.10 -9.39 5.56
N GLN A 25 -14.35 -10.40 5.04
CA GLN A 25 -13.85 -10.38 3.68
C GLN A 25 -14.98 -10.39 2.63
N ARG A 26 -16.05 -11.18 2.85
CA ARG A 26 -17.21 -11.18 1.94
C ARG A 26 -17.93 -9.85 1.94
N ALA A 27 -18.10 -9.22 3.10
CA ALA A 27 -18.68 -7.87 3.18
C ALA A 27 -17.83 -6.85 2.41
N LEU A 28 -16.51 -6.96 2.48
CA LEU A 28 -15.57 -6.11 1.74
C LEU A 28 -15.71 -6.34 0.23
N ALA A 29 -15.71 -7.60 -0.23
CA ALA A 29 -15.84 -7.98 -1.63
C ALA A 29 -17.16 -7.54 -2.27
N THR A 30 -18.24 -7.44 -1.49
CA THR A 30 -19.55 -6.94 -1.95
C THR A 30 -19.72 -5.43 -1.85
N GLY A 31 -18.68 -4.69 -1.40
CA GLY A 31 -18.75 -3.24 -1.21
C GLY A 31 -19.62 -2.79 -0.04
N SER A 32 -20.02 -3.74 0.85
CA SER A 32 -20.86 -3.47 2.01
C SER A 32 -20.06 -3.30 3.33
N ALA A 33 -18.78 -2.96 3.22
CA ALA A 33 -17.87 -2.83 4.36
C ALA A 33 -17.19 -1.46 4.43
N TRP A 34 -16.72 -1.13 5.63
CA TRP A 34 -15.82 -0.01 5.90
C TRP A 34 -14.75 -0.44 6.90
N ALA A 35 -13.64 0.28 6.95
CA ALA A 35 -12.56 -0.03 7.90
C ALA A 35 -11.97 1.25 8.51
N ASP A 36 -11.58 1.14 9.78
CA ASP A 36 -10.84 2.17 10.51
C ASP A 36 -9.34 1.99 10.30
N LEU A 37 -8.71 2.98 9.69
CA LEU A 37 -7.28 3.06 9.42
C LEU A 37 -6.60 4.19 10.21
N SER A 38 -7.15 4.57 11.37
CA SER A 38 -6.62 5.65 12.23
C SER A 38 -5.20 5.40 12.73
N HIS A 39 -4.66 4.20 12.57
CA HIS A 39 -3.25 3.89 12.83
C HIS A 39 -2.31 4.48 11.77
N ARG A 40 -2.81 4.94 10.62
CA ARG A 40 -2.00 5.57 9.56
C ARG A 40 -1.68 7.01 9.88
N ALA A 41 -0.53 7.47 9.39
CA ALA A 41 -0.14 8.86 9.52
C ALA A 41 -0.83 9.73 8.47
N VAL A 42 -1.17 10.95 8.86
CA VAL A 42 -1.81 11.95 7.99
C VAL A 42 -0.96 13.23 7.96
N LEU A 43 -0.75 13.76 6.75
CA LEU A 43 -0.08 15.03 6.52
C LEU A 43 -0.98 15.96 5.70
N SER A 44 -0.82 17.25 5.89
CA SER A 44 -1.36 18.29 5.01
C SER A 44 -0.23 19.07 4.35
N VAL A 45 -0.39 19.38 3.06
CA VAL A 45 0.47 20.27 2.29
C VAL A 45 -0.38 21.41 1.77
N THR A 46 -0.08 22.64 2.20
CA THR A 46 -0.77 23.85 1.78
C THR A 46 0.19 24.80 1.05
N GLY A 47 -0.36 25.85 0.46
CA GLY A 47 0.41 26.88 -0.22
C GLY A 47 0.24 26.86 -1.74
N ALA A 48 0.57 27.98 -2.36
CA ALA A 48 0.31 28.23 -3.78
C ALA A 48 1.15 27.33 -4.70
N ASP A 49 2.31 26.89 -4.23
CA ASP A 49 3.25 26.12 -5.03
C ASP A 49 3.12 24.59 -4.76
N ARG A 50 2.16 24.15 -3.91
CA ARG A 50 2.05 22.75 -3.43
C ARG A 50 1.95 21.71 -4.53
N LEU A 51 1.11 21.95 -5.53
CA LEU A 51 0.86 20.95 -6.59
C LEU A 51 2.07 20.81 -7.53
N SER A 52 2.66 21.93 -7.98
CA SER A 52 3.84 21.90 -8.85
C SER A 52 5.06 21.33 -8.11
N TRP A 53 5.19 21.65 -6.83
CA TRP A 53 6.24 21.12 -5.99
C TRP A 53 6.10 19.61 -5.79
N LEU A 54 4.94 19.12 -5.35
CA LEU A 54 4.69 17.68 -5.20
C LEU A 54 4.82 16.95 -6.55
N HIS A 55 4.35 17.57 -7.65
CA HIS A 55 4.53 17.02 -8.99
C HIS A 55 6.01 16.80 -9.32
N SER A 56 6.90 17.73 -8.95
CA SER A 56 8.34 17.59 -9.23
C SER A 56 9.05 16.53 -8.39
N LEU A 57 8.49 16.14 -7.24
CA LEU A 57 9.11 15.21 -6.28
C LEU A 57 8.58 13.78 -6.40
N THR A 58 7.38 13.59 -6.95
CA THR A 58 6.65 12.33 -6.86
C THR A 58 6.42 11.70 -8.22
N THR A 59 6.09 10.43 -8.24
CA THR A 59 5.90 9.68 -9.50
C THR A 59 4.55 9.90 -10.17
N GLN A 60 3.55 10.50 -9.47
CA GLN A 60 2.20 10.73 -9.98
C GLN A 60 2.05 12.13 -10.61
N ASP A 61 1.13 12.30 -11.56
CA ASP A 61 0.81 13.61 -12.18
C ASP A 61 -0.08 14.44 -11.25
N VAL A 62 0.56 15.05 -10.23
CA VAL A 62 -0.14 15.77 -9.16
C VAL A 62 -0.79 17.07 -9.65
N GLU A 63 -0.24 17.70 -10.68
CA GLU A 63 -0.81 18.95 -11.22
C GLU A 63 -2.18 18.75 -11.90
N LYS A 64 -2.47 17.51 -12.34
CA LYS A 64 -3.71 17.18 -13.05
C LYS A 64 -4.67 16.31 -12.24
N LEU A 65 -4.53 16.34 -10.91
CA LEU A 65 -5.43 15.59 -10.05
C LEU A 65 -6.87 16.07 -10.16
N THR A 66 -7.80 15.13 -10.22
CA THR A 66 -9.22 15.45 -10.04
C THR A 66 -9.46 15.72 -8.56
N PRO A 67 -9.97 16.91 -8.18
CA PRO A 67 -10.23 17.23 -6.78
C PRO A 67 -11.12 16.16 -6.11
N GLY A 68 -10.75 15.77 -4.89
CA GLY A 68 -11.47 14.75 -4.11
C GLY A 68 -11.22 13.30 -4.52
N LEU A 69 -10.41 13.04 -5.55
CA LEU A 69 -10.06 11.67 -5.96
C LEU A 69 -8.69 11.27 -5.41
N TRP A 70 -8.64 10.20 -4.65
CA TRP A 70 -7.41 9.64 -4.11
C TRP A 70 -6.55 8.98 -5.18
N VAL A 71 -5.24 9.21 -5.14
CA VAL A 71 -4.26 8.54 -5.99
C VAL A 71 -3.10 8.00 -5.15
N SER A 72 -2.52 6.90 -5.59
CA SER A 72 -1.25 6.39 -5.05
C SER A 72 -0.08 7.10 -5.71
N SER A 73 0.99 7.33 -4.96
CA SER A 73 2.24 7.91 -5.45
C SER A 73 3.46 7.42 -4.69
N LEU A 74 4.61 7.57 -5.30
CA LEU A 74 5.90 7.21 -4.72
C LEU A 74 6.84 8.43 -4.72
N ILE A 75 7.79 8.43 -3.78
CA ILE A 75 9.03 9.18 -3.87
C ILE A 75 10.14 8.15 -4.05
N LEU A 76 10.97 8.37 -5.06
CA LEU A 76 12.12 7.53 -5.35
C LEU A 76 13.41 8.24 -4.94
N ASP A 77 14.44 7.46 -4.63
CA ASP A 77 15.78 7.97 -4.54
C ASP A 77 16.34 8.32 -5.94
N PRO A 78 17.49 9.02 -6.05
CA PRO A 78 18.06 9.37 -7.34
C PRO A 78 18.40 8.18 -8.24
N THR A 79 18.52 6.98 -7.67
CA THR A 79 18.83 5.73 -8.40
C THR A 79 17.58 4.95 -8.83
N GLY A 80 16.39 5.42 -8.41
CA GLY A 80 15.08 4.88 -8.79
C GLY A 80 14.51 3.84 -7.82
N HIS A 81 15.11 3.70 -6.62
CA HIS A 81 14.55 2.84 -5.59
C HIS A 81 13.44 3.55 -4.81
N ILE A 82 12.47 2.78 -4.35
CA ILE A 82 11.31 3.30 -3.61
C ILE A 82 11.75 3.70 -2.20
N ALA A 83 11.67 5.01 -1.90
CA ALA A 83 11.90 5.54 -0.57
C ALA A 83 10.59 5.66 0.22
N HIS A 84 9.52 6.16 -0.42
CA HIS A 84 8.21 6.35 0.20
C HIS A 84 7.09 5.92 -0.74
N GLN A 85 6.04 5.34 -0.16
CA GLN A 85 4.73 5.12 -0.76
C GLN A 85 3.69 5.85 0.09
N PHE A 86 2.78 6.55 -0.56
CA PHE A 86 1.69 7.24 0.11
C PHE A 86 0.51 7.43 -0.84
N PHE A 87 -0.61 7.80 -0.26
CA PHE A 87 -1.84 8.12 -0.97
C PHE A 87 -2.14 9.60 -0.76
N LEU A 88 -2.60 10.27 -1.80
CA LEU A 88 -2.87 11.69 -1.72
C LEU A 88 -4.17 12.07 -2.43
N VAL A 89 -4.79 13.13 -1.94
CA VAL A 89 -5.97 13.78 -2.51
C VAL A 89 -5.80 15.29 -2.36
N ASP A 90 -6.26 16.04 -3.35
CA ASP A 90 -6.30 17.51 -3.26
C ASP A 90 -7.75 17.99 -3.18
N ASP A 91 -8.04 18.93 -2.28
CA ASP A 91 -9.37 19.52 -2.10
C ASP A 91 -9.52 20.91 -2.75
N GLY A 92 -8.50 21.34 -3.50
CA GLY A 92 -8.41 22.66 -4.13
C GLY A 92 -7.60 23.67 -3.31
N THR A 93 -7.42 23.44 -2.03
CA THR A 93 -6.67 24.31 -1.10
C THR A 93 -5.53 23.59 -0.40
N THR A 94 -5.75 22.33 -0.08
CA THR A 94 -4.85 21.46 0.67
C THR A 94 -4.68 20.14 -0.07
N THR A 95 -3.46 19.67 -0.19
CA THR A 95 -3.18 18.29 -0.55
C THR A 95 -3.02 17.49 0.74
N TRP A 96 -3.93 16.55 0.93
CA TRP A 96 -3.91 15.60 2.03
C TRP A 96 -3.16 14.34 1.63
N ILE A 97 -2.35 13.82 2.56
CA ILE A 97 -1.52 12.63 2.33
C ILE A 97 -1.73 11.69 3.50
N HIS A 98 -1.87 10.39 3.23
CA HIS A 98 -1.70 9.39 4.28
C HIS A 98 -0.66 8.33 3.89
N THR A 99 0.04 7.81 4.88
CA THR A 99 1.12 6.84 4.71
C THR A 99 1.23 5.92 5.93
N GLU A 100 2.16 4.97 5.88
CA GLU A 100 2.52 4.16 7.03
C GLU A 100 3.12 5.04 8.14
N LYS A 101 2.65 4.85 9.37
CA LYS A 101 3.08 5.67 10.51
C LYS A 101 4.60 5.64 10.72
N GLU A 102 5.22 4.49 10.49
CA GLU A 102 6.67 4.31 10.62
C GLU A 102 7.46 5.12 9.58
N LYS A 103 6.85 5.42 8.43
CA LYS A 103 7.47 6.22 7.36
C LYS A 103 7.28 7.72 7.51
N LEU A 104 6.44 8.16 8.43
CA LEU A 104 6.13 9.59 8.65
C LEU A 104 7.37 10.44 8.96
N PRO A 105 8.26 10.08 9.90
CA PRO A 105 9.40 10.94 10.25
C PRO A 105 10.35 11.16 9.06
N GLU A 106 10.63 10.10 8.28
CA GLU A 106 11.50 10.16 7.11
C GLU A 106 10.85 11.00 6.00
N LEU A 107 9.55 10.81 5.75
CA LEU A 107 8.80 11.56 4.74
C LEU A 107 8.74 13.05 5.09
N LEU A 108 8.43 13.41 6.34
CA LEU A 108 8.43 14.80 6.80
C LEU A 108 9.80 15.45 6.63
N ALA A 109 10.86 14.79 7.08
CA ALA A 109 12.23 15.30 6.94
C ALA A 109 12.62 15.51 5.47
N PHE A 110 12.24 14.60 4.59
CA PHE A 110 12.46 14.73 3.15
C PHE A 110 11.70 15.92 2.58
N LEU A 111 10.39 16.03 2.83
CA LEU A 111 9.56 17.10 2.32
C LEU A 111 10.03 18.47 2.83
N GLU A 112 10.35 18.61 4.11
CA GLU A 112 10.89 19.86 4.67
C GLU A 112 12.23 20.25 4.02
N LYS A 113 13.12 19.28 3.78
CA LYS A 113 14.40 19.53 3.09
C LYS A 113 14.20 20.02 1.65
N MET A 114 13.18 19.53 0.95
CA MET A 114 12.93 19.83 -0.47
C MET A 114 12.11 21.11 -0.69
N LYS A 115 11.68 21.78 0.36
CA LYS A 115 10.80 22.94 0.33
C LYS A 115 11.51 24.21 -0.17
N PHE A 116 12.79 24.40 0.18
CA PHE A 116 13.58 25.59 -0.14
C PHE A 116 12.81 26.90 0.15
N MET A 117 12.71 27.79 -0.86
CA MET A 117 11.98 29.08 -0.78
C MET A 117 10.57 29.02 -1.40
N LEU A 118 10.03 27.83 -1.65
CA LEU A 118 8.69 27.68 -2.20
C LEU A 118 7.61 28.02 -1.16
N ARG A 119 6.48 28.52 -1.63
CA ARG A 119 5.32 28.87 -0.81
C ARG A 119 4.50 27.61 -0.49
N VAL A 120 5.09 26.74 0.31
CA VAL A 120 4.46 25.48 0.76
C VAL A 120 4.65 25.33 2.26
N GLU A 121 3.67 24.73 2.90
CA GLU A 121 3.72 24.36 4.31
C GLU A 121 3.32 22.89 4.43
N VAL A 122 4.14 22.11 5.14
CA VAL A 122 3.89 20.68 5.42
C VAL A 122 3.64 20.52 6.90
N GLN A 123 2.54 19.87 7.27
CA GLN A 123 2.20 19.67 8.67
C GLN A 123 1.79 18.23 8.93
N ASP A 124 2.27 17.66 10.05
CA ASP A 124 1.74 16.41 10.60
C ASP A 124 0.35 16.66 11.19
N ARG A 125 -0.63 15.94 10.67
CA ARG A 125 -2.04 15.98 11.09
C ARG A 125 -2.51 14.68 11.73
N THR A 126 -1.61 13.75 11.99
CA THR A 126 -1.92 12.41 12.50
C THR A 126 -2.77 12.42 13.78
N ASN A 127 -2.55 13.40 14.66
CA ASN A 127 -3.33 13.53 15.90
C ASN A 127 -4.64 14.33 15.74
N GLN A 128 -4.99 14.75 14.53
CA GLN A 128 -6.18 15.56 14.24
C GLN A 128 -7.16 14.86 13.31
N TYR A 129 -6.67 13.96 12.47
CA TYR A 129 -7.46 13.27 11.45
C TYR A 129 -7.25 11.76 11.49
N ALA A 130 -8.33 11.05 11.27
CA ALA A 130 -8.36 9.61 11.04
C ALA A 130 -8.55 9.32 9.55
N VAL A 131 -7.99 8.23 9.07
CA VAL A 131 -8.23 7.67 7.74
C VAL A 131 -9.25 6.55 7.86
N LEU A 132 -10.30 6.56 7.05
CA LEU A 132 -11.25 5.47 6.94
C LEU A 132 -11.24 4.93 5.50
N ARG A 133 -11.29 3.62 5.31
CA ARG A 133 -11.78 3.06 4.05
C ARG A 133 -13.29 3.17 4.07
N ALA A 134 -13.84 4.02 3.22
CA ALA A 134 -15.23 4.46 3.30
C ALA A 134 -16.07 3.91 2.14
N PRO A 135 -17.28 3.40 2.41
CA PRO A 135 -18.23 2.99 1.37
C PRO A 135 -18.72 4.21 0.60
N GLY A 136 -18.98 4.02 -0.70
CA GLY A 136 -19.52 5.07 -1.57
C GLY A 136 -18.54 6.18 -1.96
N VAL A 137 -17.29 6.14 -1.48
CA VAL A 137 -16.22 7.00 -1.99
C VAL A 137 -15.69 6.41 -3.30
N ALA A 138 -15.47 7.27 -4.30
CA ALA A 138 -14.93 6.83 -5.57
C ALA A 138 -13.55 6.18 -5.38
N ASP A 139 -13.41 4.94 -5.86
CA ASP A 139 -12.14 4.24 -5.87
C ASP A 139 -11.32 4.75 -7.04
N GLY A 140 -10.50 5.78 -6.75
CA GLY A 140 -9.47 6.21 -7.68
C GLY A 140 -8.29 5.25 -7.66
N LEU A 141 -7.19 5.63 -8.31
CA LEU A 141 -5.94 4.83 -8.28
C LEU A 141 -5.31 4.73 -6.88
N GLY A 142 -5.87 5.43 -5.88
CA GLY A 142 -5.41 5.44 -4.50
C GLY A 142 -6.25 4.60 -3.54
N GLY A 143 -7.52 4.39 -3.86
CA GLY A 143 -8.47 3.68 -3.01
C GLY A 143 -9.60 4.58 -2.45
N PRO A 144 -10.65 3.98 -1.89
CA PRO A 144 -11.83 4.68 -1.41
C PRO A 144 -11.63 5.20 0.02
N TYR A 145 -10.80 6.21 0.20
CA TYR A 145 -10.51 6.76 1.52
C TYR A 145 -11.33 8.02 1.85
N ALA A 146 -11.66 8.18 3.12
CA ALA A 146 -12.16 9.41 3.70
C ALA A 146 -11.25 9.86 4.84
N LEU A 147 -11.01 11.18 4.92
CA LEU A 147 -10.39 11.82 6.08
C LEU A 147 -11.49 12.40 6.94
N VAL A 148 -11.42 12.12 8.23
CA VAL A 148 -12.40 12.55 9.23
C VAL A 148 -11.64 13.14 10.41
N THR A 149 -12.08 14.27 10.94
CA THR A 149 -11.49 14.78 12.19
C THR A 149 -11.78 13.83 13.35
N TYR A 150 -10.94 13.80 14.37
CA TYR A 150 -11.21 12.95 15.54
C TYR A 150 -12.48 13.36 16.27
N ASP A 151 -12.89 14.62 16.19
CA ASP A 151 -14.14 15.11 16.79
C ASP A 151 -15.39 14.55 16.08
N GLU A 152 -15.31 14.27 14.78
CA GLU A 152 -16.40 13.74 13.96
C GLU A 152 -16.35 12.20 13.81
N LEU A 153 -15.26 11.57 14.28
CA LEU A 153 -14.98 10.15 14.01
C LEU A 153 -16.06 9.21 14.54
N ASP A 154 -16.54 9.42 15.77
CA ASP A 154 -17.55 8.54 16.38
C ASP A 154 -18.90 8.68 15.70
N GLU A 155 -19.28 9.88 15.25
CA GLU A 155 -20.50 10.10 14.46
C GLU A 155 -20.41 9.38 13.11
N MET A 156 -19.27 9.50 12.41
CA MET A 156 -19.05 8.85 11.13
C MET A 156 -19.06 7.32 11.26
N LYS A 157 -18.38 6.75 12.26
CA LYS A 157 -18.42 5.31 12.57
C LYS A 157 -19.86 4.84 12.82
N SER A 158 -20.62 5.60 13.59
CA SER A 158 -22.03 5.31 13.89
C SER A 158 -22.88 5.36 12.62
N ALA A 159 -22.63 6.30 11.72
CA ALA A 159 -23.33 6.41 10.44
C ALA A 159 -23.03 5.21 9.53
N PHE A 160 -21.76 4.81 9.38
CA PHE A 160 -21.39 3.65 8.57
C PHE A 160 -21.97 2.34 9.13
N ASN A 161 -21.95 2.15 10.44
CA ASN A 161 -22.47 0.94 11.09
C ASN A 161 -24.00 0.73 10.92
N LYS A 162 -24.76 1.74 10.47
CA LYS A 162 -26.19 1.59 10.16
C LYS A 162 -26.46 0.75 8.92
N SER A 163 -25.53 0.73 7.97
CA SER A 163 -25.74 0.12 6.63
C SER A 163 -24.57 -0.71 6.13
N HIS A 164 -23.42 -0.65 6.79
CA HIS A 164 -22.20 -1.35 6.37
C HIS A 164 -21.56 -2.07 7.56
N THR A 165 -20.84 -3.12 7.25
CA THR A 165 -20.08 -3.92 8.22
C THR A 165 -18.71 -3.30 8.45
N GLN A 166 -18.34 -3.04 9.70
CA GLN A 166 -16.96 -2.71 10.03
C GLN A 166 -16.10 -3.97 9.91
N VAL A 167 -14.96 -3.85 9.22
CA VAL A 167 -14.00 -4.93 9.03
C VAL A 167 -12.62 -4.54 9.54
N GLY A 168 -11.82 -5.54 9.89
CA GLY A 168 -10.45 -5.34 10.34
C GLY A 168 -9.43 -5.43 9.21
N THR A 169 -8.17 -5.22 9.58
CA THR A 169 -7.03 -5.26 8.66
C THR A 169 -6.82 -6.64 8.04
N TRP A 170 -7.24 -7.74 8.70
CA TRP A 170 -7.22 -9.06 8.08
C TRP A 170 -7.97 -9.10 6.75
N ALA A 171 -9.19 -8.55 6.70
CA ALA A 171 -9.97 -8.53 5.47
C ALA A 171 -9.32 -7.64 4.40
N LEU A 172 -8.76 -6.49 4.80
CA LEU A 172 -8.07 -5.58 3.89
C LEU A 172 -6.80 -6.18 3.30
N GLU A 173 -5.98 -6.84 4.13
CA GLU A 173 -4.75 -7.47 3.67
C GLU A 173 -5.04 -8.70 2.80
N ALA A 174 -6.06 -9.50 3.11
CA ALA A 174 -6.47 -10.60 2.26
C ALA A 174 -6.93 -10.12 0.86
N GLU A 175 -7.75 -9.05 0.79
CA GLU A 175 -8.13 -8.43 -0.47
C GLU A 175 -6.92 -7.85 -1.23
N ARG A 176 -6.02 -7.15 -0.53
CA ARG A 176 -4.82 -6.53 -1.10
C ARG A 176 -3.89 -7.59 -1.71
N VAL A 177 -3.63 -8.66 -0.97
CA VAL A 177 -2.75 -9.76 -1.39
C VAL A 177 -3.36 -10.49 -2.60
N ALA A 178 -4.65 -10.82 -2.55
CA ALA A 178 -5.35 -11.45 -3.66
C ALA A 178 -5.36 -10.58 -4.93
N ALA A 179 -5.43 -9.26 -4.76
CA ALA A 179 -5.37 -8.30 -5.86
C ALA A 179 -3.93 -7.96 -6.32
N GLY A 180 -2.91 -8.60 -5.77
CA GLY A 180 -1.52 -8.39 -6.19
C GLY A 180 -0.98 -6.98 -5.92
N ARG A 181 -1.49 -6.27 -4.93
CA ARG A 181 -1.11 -4.88 -4.65
C ARG A 181 -0.01 -4.80 -3.60
N ALA A 182 1.20 -4.39 -4.01
CA ALA A 182 2.33 -4.20 -3.11
C ALA A 182 2.10 -3.06 -2.11
N ARG A 183 2.68 -3.20 -0.92
CA ARG A 183 2.68 -2.22 0.18
C ARG A 183 4.09 -2.03 0.70
N ILE A 184 4.50 -0.78 0.91
CA ILE A 184 5.81 -0.46 1.50
C ILE A 184 5.94 -1.12 2.88
N LEU A 185 7.16 -1.48 3.28
CA LEU A 185 7.53 -2.24 4.48
C LEU A 185 7.26 -3.75 4.39
N PHE A 186 6.41 -4.21 3.47
CA PHE A 186 6.11 -5.62 3.29
C PHE A 186 6.75 -6.19 2.01
N GLU A 187 6.40 -5.65 0.83
CA GLU A 187 6.94 -6.11 -0.46
C GLU A 187 8.12 -5.28 -0.94
N THR A 188 8.63 -4.36 -0.12
CA THR A 188 9.77 -3.50 -0.49
C THR A 188 11.02 -3.78 0.34
N ASP A 189 12.15 -3.68 -0.29
CA ASP A 189 13.48 -3.59 0.32
C ASP A 189 14.24 -2.37 -0.20
N HIS A 190 15.48 -2.18 0.24
CA HIS A 190 16.32 -1.05 -0.15
C HIS A 190 16.71 -1.01 -1.65
N LYS A 191 16.35 -2.05 -2.43
CA LYS A 191 16.63 -2.17 -3.86
C LYS A 191 15.38 -2.18 -4.73
N SER A 192 14.21 -2.10 -4.12
CA SER A 192 12.94 -2.22 -4.83
C SER A 192 12.70 -1.03 -5.74
N ILE A 193 12.40 -1.32 -7.01
CA ILE A 193 12.01 -0.34 -8.01
C ILE A 193 10.53 -0.51 -8.39
N PRO A 194 9.84 0.54 -8.84
CA PRO A 194 8.40 0.47 -9.17
C PRO A 194 8.04 -0.61 -10.18
N ASN A 195 8.93 -0.87 -11.14
CA ASN A 195 8.75 -1.85 -12.20
C ASN A 195 8.62 -3.30 -11.72
N GLU A 196 9.14 -3.61 -10.52
CA GLU A 196 9.10 -4.95 -9.95
C GLU A 196 7.78 -5.28 -9.26
N LEU A 197 7.05 -4.24 -8.80
CA LEU A 197 6.00 -4.36 -7.78
C LEU A 197 4.61 -3.95 -8.28
N GLY A 198 4.42 -3.80 -9.59
CA GLY A 198 3.13 -3.42 -10.17
C GLY A 198 2.77 -1.94 -10.01
N PHE A 199 3.64 -1.09 -9.44
CA PHE A 199 3.34 0.32 -9.21
C PHE A 199 3.22 1.16 -10.50
N LEU A 200 3.67 0.65 -11.64
CA LEU A 200 3.50 1.34 -12.93
C LEU A 200 2.03 1.48 -13.33
N ASN A 201 1.15 0.63 -12.79
CA ASN A 201 -0.26 0.61 -13.14
C ASN A 201 -1.10 1.64 -12.33
N ASN A 202 -0.60 2.08 -11.17
CA ASN A 202 -1.41 2.91 -10.26
C ASN A 202 -0.67 4.08 -9.59
N ALA A 203 0.64 3.97 -9.37
CA ALA A 203 1.40 4.96 -8.60
C ALA A 203 2.40 5.76 -9.44
N VAL A 204 2.64 5.39 -10.70
CA VAL A 204 3.60 6.05 -11.59
C VAL A 204 2.92 6.52 -12.87
N HIS A 205 2.93 7.82 -13.11
CA HIS A 205 2.44 8.40 -14.35
C HIS A 205 3.57 8.50 -15.38
N MET A 206 3.63 7.54 -16.32
CA MET A 206 4.75 7.38 -17.27
C MET A 206 4.98 8.56 -18.23
N LYS A 207 3.98 9.45 -18.41
CA LYS A 207 4.03 10.58 -19.35
C LYS A 207 4.13 11.95 -18.66
N LYS A 208 4.29 11.99 -17.35
CA LYS A 208 4.46 13.26 -16.63
C LYS A 208 5.88 13.84 -16.79
N GLY A 209 6.07 15.08 -16.32
CA GLY A 209 7.38 15.73 -16.24
C GLY A 209 8.40 15.03 -15.34
N CYS A 210 9.62 15.56 -15.28
CA CYS A 210 10.74 14.94 -14.56
C CYS A 210 10.47 14.81 -13.05
N TYR A 211 10.97 13.71 -12.47
CA TYR A 211 11.02 13.45 -11.03
C TYR A 211 12.29 12.63 -10.70
N PRO A 212 12.77 12.63 -9.45
CA PRO A 212 13.96 11.85 -9.06
C PRO A 212 13.80 10.36 -9.37
N GLY A 213 14.83 9.73 -9.93
CA GLY A 213 14.83 8.29 -10.25
C GLY A 213 14.08 7.89 -11.53
N GLN A 214 13.45 8.83 -12.25
CA GLN A 214 12.68 8.56 -13.47
C GLN A 214 13.48 7.81 -14.55
N GLU A 215 14.76 8.09 -14.69
CA GLU A 215 15.60 7.44 -15.73
C GLU A 215 15.66 5.93 -15.54
N THR A 216 15.81 5.45 -14.30
CA THR A 216 15.82 4.02 -13.99
C THR A 216 14.47 3.39 -14.33
N VAL A 217 13.37 4.01 -13.91
CA VAL A 217 12.00 3.52 -14.20
C VAL A 217 11.78 3.41 -15.71
N ALA A 218 12.10 4.47 -16.46
CA ALA A 218 11.93 4.50 -17.91
C ALA A 218 12.85 3.50 -18.64
N LYS A 219 14.09 3.38 -18.20
CA LYS A 219 15.06 2.41 -18.77
C LYS A 219 14.54 0.97 -18.60
N VAL A 220 14.12 0.60 -17.40
CA VAL A 220 13.61 -0.75 -17.12
C VAL A 220 12.31 -1.00 -17.86
N PHE A 221 11.41 -0.01 -17.94
CA PHE A 221 10.16 -0.10 -18.71
C PHE A 221 10.43 -0.35 -20.19
N ASN A 222 11.36 0.39 -20.81
CA ASN A 222 11.70 0.26 -22.23
C ASN A 222 12.44 -1.04 -22.55
N LEU A 223 13.23 -1.56 -21.61
CA LEU A 223 13.92 -2.87 -21.73
C LEU A 223 12.96 -4.04 -21.41
N GLY A 224 11.82 -3.77 -20.76
CA GLY A 224 10.75 -4.73 -20.50
C GLY A 224 11.07 -5.82 -19.47
N GLN A 225 12.19 -5.71 -18.73
CA GLN A 225 12.62 -6.81 -17.85
C GLN A 225 13.24 -6.32 -16.54
N PRO A 226 12.40 -6.02 -15.52
CA PRO A 226 12.92 -5.80 -14.17
C PRO A 226 13.57 -7.09 -13.63
N PRO A 227 14.58 -6.97 -12.76
CA PRO A 227 15.34 -8.14 -12.26
C PRO A 227 14.52 -9.07 -11.37
N ARG A 228 13.48 -8.55 -10.77
CA ARG A 228 12.52 -9.29 -9.91
C ARG A 228 11.08 -9.02 -10.38
N ARG A 229 10.16 -9.77 -9.86
CA ARG A 229 8.72 -9.56 -10.04
C ARG A 229 7.97 -9.80 -8.75
N LEU A 230 6.88 -9.09 -8.56
CA LEU A 230 5.85 -9.43 -7.59
C LEU A 230 5.09 -10.66 -8.10
N THR A 231 4.83 -11.60 -7.21
CA THR A 231 4.20 -12.88 -7.55
C THR A 231 3.22 -13.23 -6.44
N LEU A 232 2.02 -13.66 -6.80
CA LEU A 232 1.09 -14.27 -5.87
C LEU A 232 1.50 -15.73 -5.67
N LEU A 233 1.65 -16.13 -4.42
CA LEU A 233 1.92 -17.52 -4.02
C LEU A 233 0.67 -18.12 -3.38
N HIS A 234 0.29 -19.31 -3.86
CA HIS A 234 -0.67 -20.20 -3.19
C HIS A 234 0.11 -21.14 -2.28
N LEU A 235 -0.07 -20.98 -0.99
CA LEU A 235 0.67 -21.72 0.03
C LEU A 235 -0.03 -23.04 0.35
N ASP A 236 0.76 -24.07 0.68
CA ASP A 236 0.21 -25.34 1.16
C ASP A 236 -0.53 -25.14 2.50
N GLY A 237 -1.86 -25.30 2.45
CA GLY A 237 -2.73 -25.08 3.60
C GLY A 237 -2.63 -26.18 4.68
N SER A 238 -1.90 -27.26 4.44
CA SER A 238 -1.68 -28.34 5.41
C SER A 238 -0.58 -27.98 6.43
N ALA A 239 0.24 -26.95 6.14
CA ALA A 239 1.29 -26.51 7.03
C ALA A 239 0.72 -25.91 8.32
N ILE A 240 1.31 -26.28 9.47
CA ILE A 240 0.89 -25.78 10.79
C ILE A 240 1.34 -24.32 10.98
N VAL A 241 2.52 -23.98 10.47
CA VAL A 241 3.12 -22.64 10.60
C VAL A 241 3.26 -22.03 9.20
N MET A 242 2.67 -20.85 9.03
CA MET A 242 2.82 -20.07 7.79
C MET A 242 4.10 -19.24 7.84
N PRO A 243 4.69 -18.90 6.66
CA PRO A 243 5.85 -18.03 6.60
C PRO A 243 5.52 -16.63 7.13
N ASN A 244 6.56 -15.90 7.56
CA ASN A 244 6.47 -14.51 7.97
C ASN A 244 6.99 -13.57 6.87
N THR A 245 6.63 -12.30 6.98
CA THR A 245 7.23 -11.22 6.16
C THR A 245 8.76 -11.26 6.31
N GLY A 246 9.46 -11.23 5.17
CA GLY A 246 10.92 -11.28 5.10
C GLY A 246 11.51 -12.68 5.02
N ASP A 247 10.72 -13.74 5.25
CA ASP A 247 11.21 -15.12 5.11
C ASP A 247 11.67 -15.40 3.68
N LYS A 248 12.72 -16.20 3.57
CA LYS A 248 13.31 -16.56 2.27
C LYS A 248 12.38 -17.44 1.45
N VAL A 249 12.29 -17.12 0.17
CA VAL A 249 11.70 -18.00 -0.82
C VAL A 249 12.80 -18.78 -1.52
N MET A 250 12.67 -20.11 -1.52
CA MET A 250 13.69 -21.02 -2.04
C MET A 250 13.18 -21.75 -3.28
N LEU A 251 14.08 -21.96 -4.24
CA LEU A 251 13.92 -22.93 -5.30
C LEU A 251 14.99 -24.02 -5.08
N VAL A 252 14.54 -25.17 -4.56
CA VAL A 252 15.42 -26.24 -4.05
C VAL A 252 16.31 -25.66 -2.92
N GLU A 253 17.60 -25.53 -3.11
CA GLU A 253 18.55 -24.99 -2.13
C GLU A 253 18.95 -23.53 -2.39
N LYS A 254 18.39 -22.91 -3.44
CA LYS A 254 18.77 -21.55 -3.84
C LYS A 254 17.73 -20.52 -3.41
N GLU A 255 18.18 -19.49 -2.70
CA GLU A 255 17.36 -18.33 -2.39
C GLU A 255 17.04 -17.53 -3.67
N VAL A 256 15.74 -17.39 -3.94
CA VAL A 256 15.21 -16.74 -5.15
C VAL A 256 14.37 -15.52 -4.88
N GLY A 257 14.03 -15.23 -3.62
CA GLY A 257 13.24 -14.07 -3.24
C GLY A 257 12.90 -14.08 -1.76
N PHE A 258 11.91 -13.26 -1.39
CA PHE A 258 11.41 -13.17 -0.02
C PHE A 258 9.89 -13.05 0.00
N ILE A 259 9.29 -13.45 1.12
CA ILE A 259 7.87 -13.31 1.41
C ILE A 259 7.61 -11.84 1.82
N GLY A 260 6.64 -11.22 1.19
CA GLY A 260 6.06 -9.94 1.62
C GLY A 260 4.96 -10.18 2.66
N THR A 261 3.70 -10.12 2.23
CA THR A 261 2.55 -10.32 3.10
C THR A 261 1.96 -11.72 2.93
N VAL A 262 1.67 -12.38 4.04
CA VAL A 262 0.88 -13.62 4.07
C VAL A 262 -0.54 -13.31 4.53
N ALA A 263 -1.53 -13.87 3.85
CA ALA A 263 -2.93 -13.71 4.19
C ALA A 263 -3.70 -15.03 4.06
N ARG A 264 -4.81 -15.17 4.77
CA ARG A 264 -5.80 -16.22 4.54
C ARG A 264 -7.01 -15.62 3.85
N HIS A 265 -7.14 -15.91 2.56
CA HIS A 265 -8.27 -15.44 1.76
C HIS A 265 -9.44 -16.44 1.86
N TYR A 266 -10.67 -15.92 1.92
CA TYR A 266 -11.87 -16.76 2.16
C TYR A 266 -12.20 -17.74 1.01
N GLU A 267 -11.68 -17.51 -0.21
CA GLU A 267 -11.83 -18.40 -1.37
C GLU A 267 -10.50 -19.06 -1.75
N LEU A 268 -9.40 -18.31 -1.78
CA LEU A 268 -8.09 -18.79 -2.25
C LEU A 268 -7.32 -19.58 -1.16
N GLY A 269 -7.79 -19.56 0.09
CA GLY A 269 -7.06 -20.17 1.20
C GLY A 269 -5.82 -19.35 1.59
N PRO A 270 -4.74 -19.99 2.06
CA PRO A 270 -3.50 -19.29 2.41
C PRO A 270 -2.76 -18.84 1.15
N ILE A 271 -2.54 -17.54 1.06
CA ILE A 271 -1.84 -16.88 -0.04
C ILE A 271 -0.74 -15.95 0.49
N ALA A 272 0.23 -15.62 -0.33
CA ALA A 272 1.22 -14.61 -0.02
C ALA A 272 1.61 -13.80 -1.25
N LEU A 273 1.99 -12.54 -1.05
CA LEU A 273 2.79 -11.82 -2.02
C LEU A 273 4.27 -12.06 -1.76
N ALA A 274 5.03 -12.31 -2.80
CA ALA A 274 6.47 -12.48 -2.72
C ALA A 274 7.18 -11.73 -3.84
N VAL A 275 8.39 -11.26 -3.55
CA VAL A 275 9.27 -10.62 -4.54
C VAL A 275 10.31 -11.64 -4.97
N ILE A 276 10.21 -12.11 -6.22
CA ILE A 276 10.96 -13.27 -6.72
C ILE A 276 11.84 -12.84 -7.91
N LYS A 277 13.03 -13.42 -8.03
CA LYS A 277 13.90 -13.22 -9.19
C LYS A 277 13.16 -13.60 -10.48
N ARG A 278 13.24 -12.75 -11.49
CA ARG A 278 12.48 -12.91 -12.73
C ARG A 278 12.78 -14.18 -13.49
N ASN A 279 13.99 -14.70 -13.39
CA ASN A 279 14.44 -15.90 -14.10
C ASN A 279 13.95 -17.23 -13.46
N VAL A 280 13.19 -17.18 -12.37
CA VAL A 280 12.56 -18.36 -11.77
C VAL A 280 11.41 -18.81 -12.66
N PRO A 281 11.39 -20.10 -13.11
CA PRO A 281 10.28 -20.63 -13.90
C PRO A 281 8.97 -20.56 -13.13
N LEU A 282 7.86 -20.23 -13.81
CA LEU A 282 6.54 -20.09 -13.17
C LEU A 282 6.00 -21.41 -12.65
N GLU A 283 6.31 -22.50 -13.35
CA GLU A 283 5.85 -23.85 -13.01
C GLU A 283 6.66 -24.46 -11.86
N ALA A 284 7.74 -23.79 -11.43
CA ALA A 284 8.55 -24.29 -10.34
C ALA A 284 7.81 -24.16 -9.00
N THR A 285 7.74 -25.25 -8.27
CA THR A 285 7.30 -25.23 -6.87
C THR A 285 8.38 -24.58 -6.02
N LEU A 286 7.99 -23.57 -5.25
CA LEU A 286 8.86 -22.85 -4.33
C LEU A 286 8.60 -23.31 -2.90
N THR A 287 9.52 -23.00 -1.99
CA THR A 287 9.31 -23.24 -0.57
C THR A 287 9.70 -22.01 0.26
N SER A 288 9.03 -21.84 1.40
CA SER A 288 9.44 -20.91 2.45
C SER A 288 9.35 -21.64 3.79
N GLY A 289 10.51 -21.93 4.39
CA GLY A 289 10.58 -22.95 5.45
C GLY A 289 10.05 -24.30 4.95
N ASP A 290 9.14 -24.89 5.70
CA ASP A 290 8.52 -26.17 5.36
C ASP A 290 7.25 -26.03 4.48
N VAL A 291 6.90 -24.80 4.10
CA VAL A 291 5.67 -24.53 3.33
C VAL A 291 5.99 -24.51 1.85
N SER A 292 5.33 -25.39 1.09
CA SER A 292 5.37 -25.38 -0.38
C SER A 292 4.44 -24.31 -0.94
N ALA A 293 4.81 -23.76 -2.10
CA ALA A 293 4.05 -22.70 -2.77
C ALA A 293 4.06 -22.86 -4.30
N SER A 294 2.90 -22.72 -4.91
CA SER A 294 2.76 -22.54 -6.36
C SER A 294 2.67 -21.04 -6.70
N GLN A 295 3.11 -20.69 -7.90
CA GLN A 295 3.20 -19.30 -8.36
C GLN A 295 2.03 -18.94 -9.27
N GLU A 296 1.52 -17.72 -9.11
CA GLU A 296 0.59 -17.09 -10.04
C GLU A 296 1.15 -15.70 -10.42
N LEU A 297 1.15 -15.37 -11.73
CA LEU A 297 1.53 -14.04 -12.18
C LEU A 297 0.45 -13.03 -11.81
N ILE A 298 0.91 -11.86 -11.43
CA ILE A 298 0.06 -10.69 -11.24
C ILE A 298 0.14 -9.88 -12.53
N ASP A 299 -1.00 -9.66 -13.19
CA ASP A 299 -1.17 -8.90 -14.43
C ASP A 299 -1.05 -7.36 -14.24
#